data_e2bc1c669bea812ba2900618c13be908
#
_entry.id   e2bc1c669bea812ba2900618c13be908
#
_cell.length_a   1.000
_cell.length_b   1.000
_cell.length_c   1.000
_cell.angle_alpha   90.00
_cell.angle_beta   90.00
_cell.angle_gamma   90.00
#
_symmetry.space_group_name_H-M   'P 1'
#
loop_
_entity.id
_entity.type
_entity.pdbx_description
1 polymer ?
#
loop_
_entity_poly.entity_id
_entity_poly.type
_entity_poly.pdbx_seq_one_letter_code
_entity_poly.pdbx_strand_id
1 'polypeptide(L)'
;MVAALALLLTLVIGAGWFSPDWALTSFTNNLRGIAPGGPPPPVAVIWVLMVAASVFAAYTVNGLVALGEETGWRGWLQSALEPLGRRRGIVLTGVIWGLWHAPLIVMGYEYGGRLPAAAGIALFTCLCAGLGTLLSCLRVRSGSVVPAAITHGAFNAFASLPAILVAPGDGLDPVLVGLIGWPAAVLFGLLAVLLLSGSWAGRTGAGQGTPS
;
A
#
# COMPACT_ATOMS: atom_id res chain seq x y z
N MET A 1 -5.87 8.35 -5.53
CA MET A 1 -7.08 7.66 -6.01
C MET A 1 -7.01 6.14 -5.79
N VAL A 2 -6.00 5.41 -6.34
CA VAL A 2 -5.91 3.94 -6.18
C VAL A 2 -5.88 3.49 -4.71
N ALA A 3 -5.03 4.10 -3.87
CA ALA A 3 -4.94 3.76 -2.45
C ALA A 3 -6.26 4.01 -1.69
N ALA A 4 -6.93 5.13 -1.97
CA ALA A 4 -8.21 5.44 -1.34
C ALA A 4 -9.32 4.46 -1.78
N LEU A 5 -9.36 4.12 -3.07
CA LEU A 5 -10.32 3.13 -3.59
C LEU A 5 -10.04 1.74 -3.01
N ALA A 6 -8.77 1.33 -2.97
CA ALA A 6 -8.38 0.06 -2.36
C ALA A 6 -8.76 0.01 -0.87
N LEU A 7 -8.53 1.10 -0.14
CA LEU A 7 -8.95 1.20 1.27
C LEU A 7 -10.46 1.06 1.42
N LEU A 8 -11.25 1.78 0.62
CA LEU A 8 -12.72 1.67 0.66
C LEU A 8 -13.19 0.24 0.37
N LEU A 9 -12.62 -0.40 -0.65
CA LEU A 9 -12.96 -1.78 -0.99
C LEU A 9 -12.61 -2.75 0.14
N THR A 10 -11.44 -2.60 0.78
CA THR A 10 -11.06 -3.47 1.90
C THR A 10 -11.91 -3.21 3.14
N LEU A 11 -12.37 -1.98 3.38
CA LEU A 11 -13.31 -1.66 4.45
C LEU A 11 -14.70 -2.28 4.18
N VAL A 12 -15.17 -2.22 2.93
CA VAL A 12 -16.45 -2.84 2.55
C VAL A 12 -16.38 -4.37 2.67
N ILE A 13 -15.29 -5.00 2.20
CA ILE A 13 -15.08 -6.45 2.36
C ILE A 13 -14.95 -6.80 3.84
N GLY A 14 -14.27 -5.98 4.63
CA GLY A 14 -14.08 -6.16 6.06
C GLY A 14 -15.31 -5.87 6.93
N ALA A 15 -16.43 -5.37 6.35
CA ALA A 15 -17.62 -4.97 7.11
C ALA A 15 -18.27 -6.09 7.96
N GLY A 16 -17.98 -7.37 7.65
CA GLY A 16 -18.40 -8.50 8.48
C GLY A 16 -17.51 -8.74 9.72
N TRP A 17 -16.33 -8.15 9.79
CA TRP A 17 -15.35 -8.33 10.87
C TRP A 17 -14.98 -7.03 11.58
N PHE A 18 -15.45 -5.89 11.09
CA PHE A 18 -15.11 -4.58 11.58
C PHE A 18 -16.28 -3.62 11.37
N SER A 19 -16.70 -2.94 12.43
CA SER A 19 -17.72 -1.89 12.39
C SER A 19 -17.05 -0.53 12.54
N PRO A 20 -16.86 0.22 11.43
CA PRO A 20 -16.17 1.50 11.49
C PRO A 20 -16.95 2.52 12.33
N ASP A 21 -16.28 3.14 13.29
CA ASP A 21 -16.81 4.30 14.01
C ASP A 21 -16.64 5.58 13.19
N TRP A 22 -17.58 5.85 12.31
CA TRP A 22 -17.59 7.05 11.47
C TRP A 22 -17.69 8.36 12.27
N ALA A 23 -18.14 8.29 13.53
CA ALA A 23 -18.17 9.42 14.45
C ALA A 23 -16.80 9.74 15.04
N LEU A 24 -15.80 8.85 14.81
CA LEU A 24 -14.43 9.00 15.31
C LEU A 24 -14.37 9.19 16.84
N THR A 25 -15.20 8.44 17.58
CA THR A 25 -15.37 8.61 19.03
C THR A 25 -14.05 8.40 19.78
N SER A 26 -13.29 7.33 19.46
CA SER A 26 -11.97 7.08 20.06
C SER A 26 -11.00 8.21 19.76
N PHE A 27 -10.94 8.62 18.51
CA PHE A 27 -10.04 9.69 18.07
C PHE A 27 -10.38 11.04 18.73
N THR A 28 -11.65 11.41 18.77
CA THR A 28 -12.10 12.67 19.41
C THR A 28 -11.89 12.65 20.92
N ASN A 29 -12.06 11.50 21.58
CA ASN A 29 -11.74 11.34 23.00
C ASN A 29 -10.25 11.51 23.28
N ASN A 30 -9.38 10.95 22.43
CA ASN A 30 -7.93 11.14 22.53
C ASN A 30 -7.54 12.61 22.33
N LEU A 31 -8.16 13.31 21.36
CA LEU A 31 -7.94 14.75 21.17
C LEU A 31 -8.29 15.56 22.40
N ARG A 32 -9.44 15.27 23.06
CA ARG A 32 -9.82 15.91 24.32
C ARG A 32 -8.80 15.67 25.44
N GLY A 33 -8.22 14.48 25.50
CA GLY A 33 -7.16 14.14 26.46
C GLY A 33 -5.88 14.94 26.28
N ILE A 34 -5.52 15.22 25.01
CA ILE A 34 -4.31 15.97 24.65
C ILE A 34 -4.53 17.48 24.73
N ALA A 35 -5.70 17.98 24.36
CA ALA A 35 -6.05 19.38 24.33
C ALA A 35 -7.38 19.64 25.07
N PRO A 36 -7.36 19.72 26.41
CA PRO A 36 -8.57 19.83 27.23
C PRO A 36 -9.27 21.20 27.16
N GLY A 37 -8.78 22.14 26.37
CA GLY A 37 -9.24 23.54 26.34
C GLY A 37 -10.48 23.84 25.52
N GLY A 38 -11.21 22.84 24.99
CA GLY A 38 -12.43 23.13 24.21
C GLY A 38 -13.06 21.88 23.58
N PRO A 39 -14.22 22.04 22.90
CA PRO A 39 -14.83 20.93 22.16
C PRO A 39 -13.94 20.56 20.96
N PRO A 40 -13.86 19.28 20.60
CA PRO A 40 -13.13 18.84 19.40
C PRO A 40 -13.79 19.46 18.14
N PRO A 41 -13.03 19.59 17.05
CA PRO A 41 -13.59 20.02 15.78
C PRO A 41 -14.75 19.13 15.34
N PRO A 42 -15.67 19.63 14.52
CA PRO A 42 -16.71 18.80 13.92
C PRO A 42 -16.11 17.61 13.17
N VAL A 43 -16.73 16.44 13.26
CA VAL A 43 -16.24 15.19 12.65
C VAL A 43 -15.94 15.34 11.16
N ALA A 44 -16.79 16.08 10.44
CA ALA A 44 -16.57 16.37 9.01
C ALA A 44 -15.26 17.14 8.76
N VAL A 45 -14.92 18.09 9.65
CA VAL A 45 -13.66 18.84 9.56
C VAL A 45 -12.47 17.91 9.82
N ILE A 46 -12.59 17.02 10.82
CA ILE A 46 -11.54 16.02 11.10
C ILE A 46 -11.32 15.15 9.87
N TRP A 47 -12.38 14.64 9.23
CA TRP A 47 -12.25 13.84 8.01
C TRP A 47 -11.55 14.59 6.88
N VAL A 48 -11.94 15.84 6.62
CA VAL A 48 -11.30 16.67 5.58
C VAL A 48 -9.81 16.84 5.88
N LEU A 49 -9.46 17.16 7.13
CA LEU A 49 -8.07 17.36 7.53
C LEU A 49 -7.25 16.07 7.42
N MET A 50 -7.83 14.92 7.78
CA MET A 50 -7.14 13.63 7.70
C MET A 50 -6.88 13.21 6.26
N VAL A 51 -7.88 13.33 5.38
CA VAL A 51 -7.70 13.04 3.96
C VAL A 51 -6.69 14.01 3.34
N ALA A 52 -6.78 15.31 3.65
CA ALA A 52 -5.83 16.31 3.17
C ALA A 52 -4.40 16.03 3.67
N ALA A 53 -4.25 15.66 4.95
CA ALA A 53 -2.96 15.28 5.52
C ALA A 53 -2.39 14.01 4.86
N SER A 54 -3.22 12.99 4.60
CA SER A 54 -2.80 11.77 3.89
C SER A 54 -2.36 12.07 2.46
N VAL A 55 -3.10 12.93 1.76
CA VAL A 55 -2.71 13.39 0.41
C VAL A 55 -1.40 14.17 0.48
N PHE A 56 -1.27 15.11 1.41
CA PHE A 56 -0.04 15.88 1.60
C PHE A 56 1.16 14.95 1.91
N ALA A 57 0.99 14.00 2.84
CA ALA A 57 2.02 13.04 3.20
C ALA A 57 2.43 12.15 2.01
N ALA A 58 1.48 11.75 1.15
CA ALA A 58 1.75 10.97 -0.05
C ALA A 58 2.72 11.66 -1.02
N TYR A 59 2.64 12.99 -1.13
CA TYR A 59 3.50 13.79 -2.02
C TYR A 59 4.76 14.32 -1.33
N THR A 60 4.84 14.24 -0.01
CA THR A 60 5.96 14.78 0.78
C THR A 60 6.68 13.67 1.53
N VAL A 61 6.47 13.51 2.83
CA VAL A 61 7.23 12.60 3.67
C VAL A 61 7.17 11.15 3.16
N ASN A 62 5.97 10.61 2.98
CA ASN A 62 5.81 9.23 2.51
C ASN A 62 6.27 9.06 1.06
N GLY A 63 6.02 10.06 0.21
CA GLY A 63 6.49 10.06 -1.18
C GLY A 63 8.02 10.10 -1.29
N LEU A 64 8.70 10.88 -0.44
CA LEU A 64 10.17 10.96 -0.41
C LEU A 64 10.79 9.66 0.11
N VAL A 65 10.25 9.09 1.19
CA VAL A 65 10.70 7.78 1.69
C VAL A 65 10.49 6.72 0.64
N ALA A 66 9.30 6.65 0.06
CA ALA A 66 8.98 5.71 -1.02
C ALA A 66 9.85 5.93 -2.25
N LEU A 67 10.26 7.16 -2.57
CA LEU A 67 11.17 7.43 -3.69
C LEU A 67 12.53 6.76 -3.48
N GLY A 68 13.05 6.75 -2.25
CA GLY A 68 14.25 6.01 -1.91
C GLY A 68 14.11 4.52 -2.19
N GLU A 69 13.00 3.92 -1.73
CA GLU A 69 12.71 2.50 -2.00
C GLU A 69 12.49 2.22 -3.49
N GLU A 70 11.68 3.01 -4.17
CA GLU A 70 11.35 2.79 -5.58
C GLU A 70 12.55 2.98 -6.50
N THR A 71 13.52 3.81 -6.11
CA THR A 71 14.81 3.92 -6.82
C THR A 71 15.55 2.59 -6.77
N GLY A 72 15.55 1.90 -5.63
CA GLY A 72 16.12 0.56 -5.50
C GLY A 72 15.29 -0.50 -6.23
N TRP A 73 13.99 -0.55 -5.98
CA TRP A 73 13.12 -1.62 -6.50
C TRP A 73 12.83 -1.48 -8.00
N ARG A 74 12.28 -0.33 -8.42
CA ARG A 74 11.82 -0.10 -9.80
C ARG A 74 12.86 0.60 -10.64
N GLY A 75 13.81 1.32 -10.01
CA GLY A 75 14.95 1.91 -10.72
C GLY A 75 16.03 0.90 -11.05
N TRP A 76 16.51 0.17 -10.05
CA TRP A 76 17.65 -0.73 -10.21
C TRP A 76 17.25 -2.21 -10.34
N LEU A 77 16.60 -2.80 -9.32
CA LEU A 77 16.37 -4.24 -9.25
C LEU A 77 15.51 -4.75 -10.41
N GLN A 78 14.41 -4.07 -10.71
CA GLN A 78 13.54 -4.45 -11.81
C GLN A 78 14.30 -4.46 -13.14
N SER A 79 15.17 -3.47 -13.36
CA SER A 79 16.00 -3.38 -14.58
C SER A 79 17.05 -4.50 -14.61
N ALA A 80 17.67 -4.83 -13.48
CA ALA A 80 18.64 -5.93 -13.37
C ALA A 80 17.98 -7.31 -13.61
N LEU A 81 16.70 -7.46 -13.32
CA LEU A 81 15.94 -8.69 -13.55
C LEU A 81 15.30 -8.77 -14.95
N GLU A 82 15.40 -7.72 -15.77
CA GLU A 82 14.80 -7.69 -17.11
C GLU A 82 15.29 -8.82 -18.04
N PRO A 83 16.56 -9.31 -17.98
CA PRO A 83 17.01 -10.47 -18.76
C PRO A 83 16.22 -11.75 -18.50
N LEU A 84 15.55 -11.89 -17.36
CA LEU A 84 14.68 -13.03 -17.05
C LEU A 84 13.29 -12.92 -17.74
N GLY A 85 13.07 -11.84 -18.47
CA GLY A 85 11.81 -11.47 -19.08
C GLY A 85 11.01 -10.51 -18.20
N ARG A 86 10.41 -9.49 -18.82
CA ARG A 86 9.74 -8.37 -18.12
C ARG A 86 8.73 -8.82 -17.05
N ARG A 87 7.85 -9.78 -17.37
CA ARG A 87 6.83 -10.27 -16.40
C ARG A 87 7.49 -10.91 -15.18
N ARG A 88 8.50 -11.76 -15.41
CA ARG A 88 9.23 -12.42 -14.31
C ARG A 88 9.98 -11.40 -13.46
N GLY A 89 10.67 -10.44 -14.09
CA GLY A 89 11.38 -9.38 -13.39
C GLY A 89 10.45 -8.56 -12.49
N ILE A 90 9.27 -8.20 -12.98
CA ILE A 90 8.24 -7.47 -12.21
C ILE A 90 7.81 -8.29 -10.98
N VAL A 91 7.43 -9.56 -11.17
CA VAL A 91 6.94 -10.42 -10.07
C VAL A 91 8.05 -10.66 -9.05
N LEU A 92 9.27 -11.00 -9.51
CA LEU A 92 10.42 -11.23 -8.62
C LEU A 92 10.78 -9.99 -7.83
N THR A 93 10.74 -8.79 -8.43
CA THR A 93 10.95 -7.54 -7.69
C THR A 93 9.94 -7.39 -6.55
N GLY A 94 8.66 -7.67 -6.79
CA GLY A 94 7.63 -7.62 -5.76
C GLY A 94 7.81 -8.67 -4.67
N VAL A 95 8.20 -9.90 -5.04
CA VAL A 95 8.48 -10.97 -4.07
C VAL A 95 9.69 -10.62 -3.20
N ILE A 96 10.79 -10.15 -3.79
CA ILE A 96 11.98 -9.74 -3.04
C ILE A 96 11.65 -8.58 -2.10
N TRP A 97 10.87 -7.60 -2.57
CA TRP A 97 10.41 -6.48 -1.75
C TRP A 97 9.56 -6.95 -0.55
N GLY A 98 8.65 -7.89 -0.77
CA GLY A 98 7.85 -8.47 0.34
C GLY A 98 8.71 -9.25 1.35
N LEU A 99 9.65 -10.05 0.88
CA LEU A 99 10.59 -10.79 1.74
C LEU A 99 11.53 -9.85 2.51
N TRP A 100 11.84 -8.68 1.98
CA TRP A 100 12.63 -7.66 2.67
C TRP A 100 11.97 -7.15 3.96
N HIS A 101 10.63 -7.23 4.06
CA HIS A 101 9.90 -6.91 5.29
C HIS A 101 9.91 -8.03 6.34
N ALA A 102 10.42 -9.22 6.01
CA ALA A 102 10.38 -10.38 6.91
C ALA A 102 10.94 -10.09 8.32
N PRO A 103 12.07 -9.39 8.51
CA PRO A 103 12.58 -9.08 9.85
C PRO A 103 11.58 -8.25 10.67
N LEU A 104 10.92 -7.27 10.07
CA LEU A 104 9.93 -6.44 10.74
C LEU A 104 8.70 -7.25 11.15
N ILE A 105 8.23 -8.14 10.27
CA ILE A 105 7.08 -9.02 10.53
C ILE A 105 7.40 -9.97 11.69
N VAL A 106 8.62 -10.55 11.74
CA VAL A 106 9.08 -11.39 12.84
C VAL A 106 9.11 -10.62 14.17
N MET A 107 9.43 -9.33 14.12
CA MET A 107 9.41 -8.44 15.30
C MET A 107 7.98 -8.00 15.71
N GLY A 108 6.95 -8.44 15.01
CA GLY A 108 5.55 -8.12 15.31
C GLY A 108 4.99 -6.90 14.61
N TYR A 109 5.73 -6.25 13.72
CA TYR A 109 5.19 -5.19 12.87
C TYR A 109 4.16 -5.75 11.88
N GLU A 110 3.35 -4.89 11.29
CA GLU A 110 2.28 -5.16 10.33
C GLU A 110 1.07 -5.87 10.96
N TYR A 111 1.26 -7.06 11.54
CA TYR A 111 0.13 -7.89 12.00
C TYR A 111 0.01 -7.99 13.54
N GLY A 112 0.88 -7.33 14.32
CA GLY A 112 0.78 -7.33 15.79
C GLY A 112 0.79 -8.72 16.43
N GLY A 113 1.44 -9.70 15.81
CA GLY A 113 1.47 -11.09 16.29
C GLY A 113 0.17 -11.88 16.04
N ARG A 114 -0.79 -11.34 15.27
CA ARG A 114 -2.06 -12.02 14.93
C ARG A 114 -1.87 -13.25 14.04
N LEU A 115 -0.75 -13.33 13.34
CA LEU A 115 -0.36 -14.47 12.51
C LEU A 115 0.97 -15.05 12.97
N PRO A 116 1.18 -16.37 12.77
CA PRO A 116 2.54 -16.92 12.79
C PRO A 116 3.41 -16.17 11.78
N ALA A 117 4.67 -15.90 12.13
CA ALA A 117 5.57 -15.08 11.32
C ALA A 117 5.64 -15.54 9.84
N ALA A 118 5.73 -16.85 9.61
CA ALA A 118 5.76 -17.41 8.26
C ALA A 118 4.49 -17.07 7.44
N ALA A 119 3.32 -17.12 8.07
CA ALA A 119 2.05 -16.77 7.42
C ALA A 119 1.97 -15.26 7.14
N GLY A 120 2.42 -14.43 8.09
CA GLY A 120 2.51 -12.97 7.91
C GLY A 120 3.45 -12.59 6.78
N ILE A 121 4.64 -13.21 6.72
CA ILE A 121 5.61 -13.00 5.63
C ILE A 121 5.00 -13.41 4.30
N ALA A 122 4.34 -14.56 4.21
CA ALA A 122 3.71 -15.02 2.98
C ALA A 122 2.61 -14.06 2.52
N LEU A 123 1.71 -13.64 3.42
CA LEU A 123 0.63 -12.70 3.11
C LEU A 123 1.19 -11.35 2.61
N PHE A 124 2.16 -10.79 3.32
CA PHE A 124 2.77 -9.51 2.95
C PHE A 124 3.55 -9.60 1.64
N THR A 125 4.21 -10.74 1.39
CA THR A 125 4.89 -11.00 0.11
C THR A 125 3.90 -11.07 -1.05
N CYS A 126 2.74 -11.70 -0.87
CA CYS A 126 1.67 -11.70 -1.87
C CYS A 126 1.15 -10.28 -2.15
N LEU A 127 0.93 -9.49 -1.10
CA LEU A 127 0.55 -8.09 -1.22
C LEU A 127 1.58 -7.29 -2.01
N CYS A 128 2.86 -7.39 -1.62
CA CYS A 128 3.96 -6.68 -2.29
C CYS A 128 4.15 -7.12 -3.75
N ALA A 129 3.93 -8.39 -4.08
CA ALA A 129 3.95 -8.88 -5.46
C ALA A 129 2.82 -8.25 -6.29
N GLY A 130 1.62 -8.16 -5.71
CA GLY A 130 0.45 -7.54 -6.34
C GLY A 130 0.58 -6.03 -6.52
N LEU A 131 0.77 -5.30 -5.43
CA LEU A 131 1.00 -3.84 -5.43
C LEU A 131 2.24 -3.49 -6.27
N GLY A 132 3.31 -4.26 -6.10
CA GLY A 132 4.55 -4.11 -6.84
C GLY A 132 4.37 -4.19 -8.35
N THR A 133 3.46 -5.03 -8.81
CA THR A 133 3.11 -5.10 -10.25
C THR A 133 2.47 -3.80 -10.72
N LEU A 134 1.56 -3.21 -9.96
CA LEU A 134 0.97 -1.90 -10.28
C LEU A 134 2.06 -0.81 -10.35
N LEU A 135 2.94 -0.74 -9.35
CA LEU A 135 4.03 0.24 -9.30
C LEU A 135 4.99 0.06 -10.49
N SER A 136 5.29 -1.18 -10.84
CA SER A 136 6.11 -1.53 -12.02
C SER A 136 5.45 -1.10 -13.34
N CYS A 137 4.12 -1.23 -13.43
CA CYS A 137 3.37 -0.73 -14.58
C CYS A 137 3.48 0.80 -14.72
N LEU A 138 3.34 1.52 -13.61
CA LEU A 138 3.50 2.97 -13.59
C LEU A 138 4.91 3.36 -14.02
N ARG A 139 5.94 2.68 -13.49
CA ARG A 139 7.34 2.90 -13.89
C ARG A 139 7.57 2.69 -15.38
N VAL A 140 7.07 1.58 -15.93
CA VAL A 140 7.29 1.24 -17.34
C VAL A 140 6.53 2.21 -18.27
N ARG A 141 5.30 2.60 -17.91
CA ARG A 141 4.49 3.49 -18.74
C ARG A 141 4.94 4.95 -18.71
N SER A 142 5.41 5.42 -17.57
CA SER A 142 5.85 6.80 -17.41
C SER A 142 7.33 7.03 -17.77
N GLY A 143 8.12 5.98 -17.81
CA GLY A 143 9.58 6.09 -17.93
C GLY A 143 10.27 6.63 -16.67
N SER A 144 9.52 6.82 -15.55
CA SER A 144 10.01 7.44 -14.31
C SER A 144 9.59 6.63 -13.09
N VAL A 145 10.43 6.64 -12.05
CA VAL A 145 10.10 6.05 -10.74
C VAL A 145 9.13 6.93 -9.93
N VAL A 146 9.01 8.20 -10.26
CA VAL A 146 8.23 9.19 -9.48
C VAL A 146 6.75 8.82 -9.34
N PRO A 147 6.01 8.41 -10.39
CA PRO A 147 4.62 7.99 -10.21
C PRO A 147 4.47 6.74 -9.36
N ALA A 148 5.43 5.81 -9.41
CA ALA A 148 5.46 4.65 -8.53
C ALA A 148 5.67 5.09 -7.07
N ALA A 149 6.64 5.98 -6.81
CA ALA A 149 6.93 6.50 -5.48
C ALA A 149 5.74 7.26 -4.87
N ILE A 150 5.06 8.11 -5.63
CA ILE A 150 3.86 8.80 -5.17
C ILE A 150 2.73 7.81 -4.85
N THR A 151 2.54 6.78 -5.68
CA THR A 151 1.51 5.77 -5.46
C THR A 151 1.83 4.91 -4.24
N HIS A 152 3.09 4.53 -4.04
CA HIS A 152 3.58 3.82 -2.86
C HIS A 152 3.43 4.70 -1.60
N GLY A 153 3.87 5.95 -1.65
CA GLY A 153 3.69 6.90 -0.55
C GLY A 153 2.22 7.14 -0.18
N ALA A 154 1.33 7.18 -1.19
CA ALA A 154 -0.11 7.24 -0.95
C ALA A 154 -0.63 5.95 -0.29
N PHE A 155 -0.17 4.77 -0.72
CA PHE A 155 -0.52 3.52 -0.06
C PHE A 155 -0.15 3.56 1.43
N ASN A 156 1.08 3.96 1.76
CA ASN A 156 1.56 4.06 3.13
C ASN A 156 0.76 5.09 3.95
N ALA A 157 0.44 6.25 3.37
CA ALA A 157 -0.33 7.29 4.05
C ALA A 157 -1.78 6.84 4.36
N PHE A 158 -2.42 6.11 3.46
CA PHE A 158 -3.79 5.64 3.64
C PHE A 158 -3.89 4.34 4.45
N ALA A 159 -2.81 3.57 4.57
CA ALA A 159 -2.80 2.30 5.31
C ALA A 159 -3.09 2.46 6.81
N SER A 160 -2.78 3.62 7.38
CA SER A 160 -3.03 3.91 8.81
C SER A 160 -4.47 4.36 9.12
N LEU A 161 -5.26 4.75 8.12
CA LEU A 161 -6.60 5.29 8.34
C LEU A 161 -7.57 4.32 9.04
N PRO A 162 -7.58 2.99 8.79
CA PRO A 162 -8.47 2.07 9.50
C PRO A 162 -8.31 2.11 11.03
N ALA A 163 -7.11 2.35 11.53
CA ALA A 163 -6.85 2.44 12.96
C ALA A 163 -7.62 3.58 13.67
N ILE A 164 -7.99 4.61 12.93
CA ILE A 164 -8.72 5.77 13.45
C ILE A 164 -10.23 5.50 13.53
N LEU A 165 -10.68 4.51 12.76
CA LEU A 165 -12.09 4.08 12.71
C LEU A 165 -12.45 3.07 13.80
N VAL A 166 -11.52 2.77 14.71
CA VAL A 166 -11.77 1.79 15.79
C VAL A 166 -12.64 2.44 16.87
N ALA A 167 -13.79 1.82 17.16
CA ALA A 167 -14.66 2.26 18.24
C ALA A 167 -14.03 2.03 19.63
N PRO A 168 -14.44 2.79 20.68
CA PRO A 168 -13.94 2.58 22.02
C PRO A 168 -14.20 1.14 22.50
N GLY A 169 -13.15 0.45 22.93
CA GLY A 169 -13.24 -0.93 23.41
C GLY A 169 -13.09 -2.01 22.33
N ASP A 170 -13.13 -1.63 21.06
CA ASP A 170 -12.89 -2.55 19.94
C ASP A 170 -11.41 -2.62 19.56
N GLY A 171 -11.07 -3.59 18.71
CA GLY A 171 -9.75 -3.76 18.12
C GLY A 171 -9.83 -3.85 16.61
N LEU A 172 -8.78 -3.38 15.93
CA LEU A 172 -8.59 -3.63 14.51
C LEU A 172 -7.79 -4.92 14.33
N ASP A 173 -8.29 -5.83 13.51
CA ASP A 173 -7.49 -6.93 13.02
C ASP A 173 -6.89 -6.57 11.64
N PRO A 174 -5.59 -6.26 11.56
CA PRO A 174 -4.95 -5.85 10.33
C PRO A 174 -4.89 -6.98 9.27
N VAL A 175 -5.14 -8.23 9.67
CA VAL A 175 -5.22 -9.37 8.75
C VAL A 175 -6.52 -9.34 7.96
N LEU A 176 -7.60 -8.89 8.61
CA LEU A 176 -8.96 -8.92 8.05
C LEU A 176 -9.36 -7.61 7.39
N VAL A 177 -8.79 -6.48 7.83
CA VAL A 177 -9.23 -5.14 7.42
C VAL A 177 -8.04 -4.26 7.06
N GLY A 178 -8.23 -3.43 6.06
CA GLY A 178 -7.24 -2.43 5.65
C GLY A 178 -6.33 -2.87 4.51
N LEU A 179 -5.32 -2.05 4.25
CA LEU A 179 -4.49 -2.18 3.04
C LEU A 179 -3.39 -3.24 3.14
N ILE A 180 -3.14 -3.81 4.32
CA ILE A 180 -2.10 -4.83 4.52
C ILE A 180 -2.66 -6.23 4.75
N GLY A 181 -3.98 -6.37 4.89
CA GLY A 181 -4.65 -7.64 5.13
C GLY A 181 -4.86 -8.47 3.85
N TRP A 182 -5.45 -9.67 4.03
CA TRP A 182 -5.74 -10.58 2.93
C TRP A 182 -6.69 -9.95 1.88
N PRO A 183 -7.68 -9.08 2.22
CA PRO A 183 -8.53 -8.49 1.19
C PRO A 183 -7.74 -7.62 0.21
N ALA A 184 -6.77 -6.86 0.73
CA ALA A 184 -5.87 -6.06 -0.10
C ALA A 184 -4.93 -6.94 -0.94
N ALA A 185 -4.38 -8.01 -0.35
CA ALA A 185 -3.53 -8.94 -1.08
C ALA A 185 -4.28 -9.61 -2.24
N VAL A 186 -5.54 -10.01 -2.04
CA VAL A 186 -6.40 -10.55 -3.11
C VAL A 186 -6.69 -9.48 -4.17
N LEU A 187 -7.09 -8.28 -3.76
CA LEU A 187 -7.39 -7.18 -4.67
C LEU A 187 -6.20 -6.84 -5.58
N PHE A 188 -5.02 -6.62 -4.98
CA PHE A 188 -3.81 -6.31 -5.75
C PHE A 188 -3.30 -7.51 -6.54
N GLY A 189 -3.49 -8.74 -6.04
CA GLY A 189 -3.20 -9.97 -6.77
C GLY A 189 -4.03 -10.10 -8.05
N LEU A 190 -5.35 -9.90 -7.97
CA LEU A 190 -6.24 -9.90 -9.13
C LEU A 190 -5.87 -8.78 -10.12
N LEU A 191 -5.60 -7.59 -9.61
CA LEU A 191 -5.14 -6.47 -10.43
C LEU A 191 -3.82 -6.81 -11.14
N ALA A 192 -2.87 -7.46 -10.45
CA ALA A 192 -1.61 -7.90 -11.04
C ALA A 192 -1.83 -8.91 -12.18
N VAL A 193 -2.72 -9.90 -12.00
CA VAL A 193 -3.08 -10.84 -13.06
C VAL A 193 -3.62 -10.10 -14.29
N LEU A 194 -4.56 -9.16 -14.10
CA LEU A 194 -5.11 -8.35 -15.19
C LEU A 194 -4.04 -7.50 -15.88
N LEU A 195 -3.16 -6.87 -15.13
CA LEU A 195 -2.09 -6.04 -15.67
C LEU A 195 -1.07 -6.90 -16.43
N LEU A 196 -0.68 -8.05 -15.92
CA LEU A 196 0.31 -8.91 -16.57
C LEU A 196 -0.25 -9.69 -17.76
N SER A 197 -1.57 -9.91 -17.83
CA SER A 197 -2.21 -10.53 -19.02
C SER A 197 -2.24 -9.58 -20.23
N GLY A 198 -2.12 -8.27 -20.01
CA GLY A 198 -2.11 -7.27 -21.06
C GLY A 198 -0.89 -7.36 -22.00
N SER A 199 -1.09 -7.00 -23.27
CA SER A 199 -0.06 -7.06 -24.33
C SER A 199 1.18 -6.19 -24.05
N TRP A 200 1.06 -5.16 -23.19
CA TRP A 200 2.16 -4.25 -22.83
C TRP A 200 3.28 -4.97 -22.05
N ALA A 201 2.94 -6.00 -21.26
CA ALA A 201 3.90 -6.74 -20.46
C ALA A 201 4.73 -7.75 -21.29
N GLY A 202 4.31 -8.02 -22.52
CA GLY A 202 4.98 -8.93 -23.43
C GLY A 202 5.92 -8.26 -24.46
N ARG A 203 5.85 -6.93 -24.64
CA ARG A 203 6.70 -6.23 -25.59
C ARG A 203 8.08 -6.01 -24.99
N THR A 204 9.00 -6.92 -25.25
CA THR A 204 10.43 -6.63 -25.15
C THR A 204 10.79 -5.64 -26.26
N GLY A 205 11.61 -4.64 -25.96
CA GLY A 205 11.98 -3.56 -26.90
C GLY A 205 12.75 -4.04 -28.13
N ALA A 206 12.08 -4.76 -29.01
CA ALA A 206 12.52 -5.02 -30.36
C ALA A 206 12.10 -3.81 -31.22
N GLY A 207 12.93 -2.78 -31.27
CA GLY A 207 12.65 -1.62 -32.09
C GLY A 207 13.48 -0.37 -31.84
N GLN A 208 14.69 -0.50 -31.30
CA GLN A 208 15.70 0.55 -31.53
C GLN A 208 16.56 0.08 -32.73
N GLY A 209 16.03 0.32 -33.93
CA GLY A 209 16.81 0.26 -35.14
C GLY A 209 17.98 1.19 -34.99
N THR A 210 19.17 0.67 -35.17
CA THR A 210 20.39 1.43 -35.38
C THR A 210 20.19 2.39 -36.54
N PRO A 211 20.40 3.71 -36.36
CA PRO A 211 20.53 4.59 -37.52
C PRO A 211 21.83 4.21 -38.25
N SER A 212 21.67 3.86 -39.50
CA SER A 212 22.77 3.72 -40.49
C SER A 212 23.42 5.06 -40.76
#